data_205a38c29d9d9aa3022b8f266eb99f7b
#
_entry.id   205a38c29d9d9aa3022b8f266eb99f7b
#
_cell.length_a   1.000
_cell.length_b   1.000
_cell.length_c   1.000
_cell.angle_alpha   90.00
_cell.angle_beta   90.00
_cell.angle_gamma   90.00
#
_symmetry.space_group_name_H-M   'P 1'
#
loop_
_entity.id
_entity.type
_entity.pdbx_description
1 polymer ?
#
loop_
_entity_poly.entity_id
_entity_poly.type
_entity_poly.pdbx_seq_one_letter_code
_entity_poly.pdbx_strand_id
1 'polypeptide(L)'
;KYIEKKGYEGKYTILREYCKNKKQNETKKATIRVETNPGIAAQVDWKEDMVMHDKFGRTYQFNIFLYVLHYSKMKYITLTWDRKQDTLFECLKDAFEYTEGVPKEIWFDNMRTVVDRPRTQYKKVVFNNLFYQFSKDANFEPIACRPYRPQTKGSVESLAKFVEQRLRPYDYEFYDAVELIELVDDLCHELNHLEISQVTEQR
;
A
#
# COMPACT_ATOMS: atom_id res chain seq x y z
N LYS A 1 17.97 -24.93 29.78
CA LYS A 1 19.01 -26.00 29.47
C LYS A 1 20.29 -25.45 28.82
N TYR A 2 20.25 -24.57 27.78
CA TYR A 2 21.48 -24.06 27.13
C TYR A 2 22.18 -23.00 27.98
N ILE A 3 21.44 -22.11 28.63
CA ILE A 3 21.95 -21.01 29.44
C ILE A 3 22.40 -21.50 30.81
N GLU A 4 21.74 -22.51 31.38
CA GLU A 4 22.11 -23.21 32.60
C GLU A 4 23.51 -23.86 32.46
N LYS A 5 23.78 -24.46 31.28
CA LYS A 5 25.12 -25.00 30.94
C LYS A 5 26.23 -23.94 30.89
N LYS A 6 25.87 -22.63 30.81
CA LYS A 6 26.78 -21.49 30.84
C LYS A 6 26.84 -20.80 32.20
N GLY A 7 26.33 -21.44 33.26
CA GLY A 7 26.41 -20.94 34.64
C GLY A 7 25.30 -19.97 35.05
N TYR A 8 24.17 -19.96 34.33
CA TYR A 8 23.02 -19.14 34.72
C TYR A 8 22.15 -19.88 35.74
N GLU A 9 22.08 -19.33 36.95
CA GLU A 9 21.31 -19.89 38.09
C GLU A 9 19.94 -19.20 38.31
N GLY A 10 19.56 -18.25 37.47
CA GLY A 10 18.34 -17.50 37.57
C GLY A 10 17.11 -18.22 37.02
N LYS A 11 15.90 -17.86 37.49
CA LYS A 11 14.64 -18.38 37.00
C LYS A 11 14.22 -17.72 35.67
N TYR A 12 13.33 -18.38 34.91
CA TYR A 12 12.81 -17.92 33.62
C TYR A 12 12.23 -16.50 33.65
N THR A 13 11.61 -16.12 34.75
CA THR A 13 11.01 -14.78 34.92
C THR A 13 12.05 -13.67 34.83
N ILE A 14 13.20 -13.83 35.49
CA ILE A 14 14.31 -12.86 35.49
C ILE A 14 14.88 -12.73 34.09
N LEU A 15 15.07 -13.85 33.41
CA LEU A 15 15.55 -13.85 32.02
C LEU A 15 14.58 -13.16 31.05
N ARG A 16 13.28 -13.40 31.21
CA ARG A 16 12.23 -12.74 30.43
C ARG A 16 12.20 -11.23 30.64
N GLU A 17 12.34 -10.81 31.90
CA GLU A 17 12.35 -9.39 32.27
C GLU A 17 13.61 -8.68 31.76
N TYR A 18 14.77 -9.32 31.87
CA TYR A 18 16.01 -8.84 31.28
C TYR A 18 15.92 -8.69 29.76
N CYS A 19 15.39 -9.69 29.05
CA CYS A 19 15.18 -9.63 27.60
C CYS A 19 14.16 -8.54 27.21
N LYS A 20 13.11 -8.32 28.02
CA LYS A 20 12.12 -7.27 27.82
C LYS A 20 12.76 -5.88 27.96
N ASN A 21 13.54 -5.68 29.02
CA ASN A 21 14.25 -4.43 29.27
C ASN A 21 15.33 -4.14 28.21
N LYS A 22 16.04 -5.16 27.76
CA LYS A 22 16.99 -5.03 26.67
C LYS A 22 16.35 -4.64 25.36
N LYS A 23 15.18 -5.22 25.02
CA LYS A 23 14.39 -4.81 23.84
C LYS A 23 13.83 -3.39 23.96
N GLN A 24 13.50 -2.94 25.17
CA GLN A 24 13.05 -1.55 25.39
C GLN A 24 14.21 -0.54 25.27
N ASN A 25 15.44 -0.96 25.58
CA ASN A 25 16.66 -0.14 25.46
C ASN A 25 17.29 -0.21 24.06
N GLU A 26 16.83 -1.09 23.15
CA GLU A 26 17.17 -0.96 21.75
C GLU A 26 16.55 0.35 21.25
N THR A 27 17.41 1.33 21.03
CA THR A 27 17.08 2.64 20.46
C THR A 27 16.14 2.40 19.30
N LYS A 28 14.88 2.83 19.44
CA LYS A 28 13.93 2.88 18.31
C LYS A 28 14.65 3.67 17.23
N LYS A 29 15.05 3.02 16.15
CA LYS A 29 15.65 3.72 15.02
C LYS A 29 14.66 4.83 14.67
N ALA A 30 15.10 6.06 14.81
CA ALA A 30 14.30 7.21 14.48
C ALA A 30 13.81 7.01 13.04
N THR A 31 12.52 6.87 12.88
CA THR A 31 11.92 6.81 11.55
C THR A 31 12.00 8.21 11.01
N ILE A 32 12.95 8.47 10.12
CA ILE A 32 13.04 9.74 9.42
C ILE A 32 11.77 9.80 8.57
N ARG A 33 10.81 10.62 8.96
CA ARG A 33 9.70 11.00 8.11
C ARG A 33 10.30 11.75 6.92
N VAL A 34 10.28 11.15 5.76
CA VAL A 34 10.60 11.85 4.53
C VAL A 34 9.39 12.76 4.23
N GLU A 35 9.50 14.02 4.62
CA GLU A 35 8.52 15.02 4.23
C GLU A 35 8.74 15.31 2.74
N THR A 36 7.76 14.97 1.93
CA THR A 36 7.77 15.26 0.50
C THR A 36 7.00 16.55 0.25
N ASN A 37 7.46 17.37 -0.70
CA ASN A 37 6.71 18.53 -1.15
C ASN A 37 5.44 18.11 -1.92
N PRO A 38 4.43 19.01 -2.03
CA PRO A 38 3.25 18.76 -2.84
C PRO A 38 3.60 18.35 -4.27
N GLY A 39 2.85 17.41 -4.85
CA GLY A 39 3.00 16.98 -6.24
C GLY A 39 4.30 16.22 -6.56
N ILE A 40 5.11 15.84 -5.57
CA ILE A 40 6.38 15.14 -5.83
C ILE A 40 6.16 13.65 -5.97
N ALA A 41 5.50 13.00 -5.02
CA ALA A 41 5.47 11.54 -4.99
C ALA A 41 4.11 10.96 -4.64
N ALA A 42 3.78 9.85 -5.30
CA ALA A 42 2.70 8.94 -4.93
C ALA A 42 3.23 7.52 -4.78
N GLN A 43 2.43 6.67 -4.17
CA GLN A 43 2.70 5.25 -4.05
C GLN A 43 1.51 4.44 -4.53
N VAL A 44 1.81 3.35 -5.25
CA VAL A 44 0.83 2.42 -5.81
C VAL A 44 1.10 1.01 -5.29
N ASP A 45 0.03 0.32 -4.95
CA ASP A 45 0.04 -1.10 -4.61
C ASP A 45 -1.31 -1.75 -4.94
N TRP A 46 -1.41 -3.07 -4.75
CA TRP A 46 -2.62 -3.84 -4.89
C TRP A 46 -2.98 -4.52 -3.57
N LYS A 47 -4.25 -4.45 -3.19
CA LYS A 47 -4.80 -5.41 -2.26
C LYS A 47 -5.40 -6.55 -3.08
N GLU A 48 -4.73 -7.68 -3.08
CA GLU A 48 -5.02 -8.83 -3.92
C GLU A 48 -6.01 -9.77 -3.25
N ASP A 49 -6.71 -10.55 -4.10
CA ASP A 49 -7.50 -11.73 -3.72
C ASP A 49 -8.57 -11.45 -2.64
N MET A 50 -9.24 -10.30 -2.74
CA MET A 50 -10.41 -10.00 -1.93
C MET A 50 -11.58 -10.89 -2.36
N VAL A 51 -12.34 -11.37 -1.38
CA VAL A 51 -13.51 -12.22 -1.63
C VAL A 51 -14.70 -11.67 -0.85
N MET A 52 -15.81 -11.45 -1.55
CA MET A 52 -17.10 -11.09 -0.94
C MET A 52 -18.24 -11.92 -1.54
N HIS A 53 -19.34 -11.99 -0.81
CA HIS A 53 -20.53 -12.73 -1.23
C HIS A 53 -21.72 -11.78 -1.27
N ASP A 54 -22.54 -11.88 -2.33
CA ASP A 54 -23.79 -11.13 -2.41
C ASP A 54 -24.91 -11.81 -1.59
N LYS A 55 -26.07 -11.16 -1.55
CA LYS A 55 -27.27 -11.68 -0.87
C LYS A 55 -27.74 -13.04 -1.39
N PHE A 56 -27.38 -13.41 -2.61
CA PHE A 56 -27.73 -14.68 -3.23
C PHE A 56 -26.68 -15.77 -3.03
N GLY A 57 -25.58 -15.48 -2.32
CA GLY A 57 -24.46 -16.38 -2.08
C GLY A 57 -23.51 -16.53 -3.27
N ARG A 58 -23.59 -15.66 -4.30
CA ARG A 58 -22.60 -15.64 -5.38
C ARG A 58 -21.31 -15.03 -4.86
N THR A 59 -20.20 -15.67 -5.22
CA THR A 59 -18.85 -15.27 -4.77
C THR A 59 -18.20 -14.35 -5.81
N TYR A 60 -17.71 -13.22 -5.36
CA TYR A 60 -16.92 -12.27 -6.14
C TYR A 60 -15.48 -12.28 -5.64
N GLN A 61 -14.55 -12.59 -6.54
CA GLN A 61 -13.11 -12.48 -6.29
C GLN A 61 -12.59 -11.29 -7.10
N PHE A 62 -11.95 -10.36 -6.43
CA PHE A 62 -11.51 -9.10 -7.00
C PHE A 62 -10.24 -8.58 -6.34
N ASN A 63 -9.69 -7.52 -6.90
CA ASN A 63 -8.54 -6.81 -6.33
C ASN A 63 -8.92 -5.35 -6.12
N ILE A 64 -8.23 -4.68 -5.20
CA ILE A 64 -8.35 -3.24 -5.01
C ILE A 64 -7.03 -2.59 -5.43
N PHE A 65 -7.11 -1.68 -6.39
CA PHE A 65 -6.02 -0.76 -6.70
C PHE A 65 -5.89 0.28 -5.59
N LEU A 66 -4.68 0.53 -5.15
CA LEU A 66 -4.37 1.45 -4.05
C LEU A 66 -3.39 2.52 -4.54
N TYR A 67 -3.77 3.78 -4.37
CA TYR A 67 -2.94 4.93 -4.70
C TYR A 67 -2.96 5.93 -3.55
N VAL A 68 -1.79 6.45 -3.15
CA VAL A 68 -1.65 7.40 -2.04
C VAL A 68 -0.66 8.49 -2.41
N LEU A 69 -1.06 9.75 -2.34
CA LEU A 69 -0.16 10.88 -2.42
C LEU A 69 0.67 11.01 -1.13
N HIS A 70 1.98 11.19 -1.26
CA HIS A 70 2.86 11.22 -0.08
C HIS A 70 2.69 12.49 0.77
N TYR A 71 2.39 13.63 0.19
CA TYR A 71 2.21 14.88 0.91
C TYR A 71 0.82 15.00 1.52
N SER A 72 -0.22 15.12 0.71
CA SER A 72 -1.60 15.35 1.16
C SER A 72 -2.22 14.16 1.86
N LYS A 73 -1.64 12.97 1.73
CA LYS A 73 -2.23 11.68 2.15
C LYS A 73 -3.56 11.37 1.47
N MET A 74 -3.90 12.10 0.42
CA MET A 74 -5.05 11.79 -0.41
C MET A 74 -4.91 10.40 -1.00
N LYS A 75 -5.98 9.65 -0.94
CA LYS A 75 -6.03 8.23 -1.32
C LYS A 75 -7.01 8.06 -2.47
N TYR A 76 -6.68 7.20 -3.40
CA TYR A 76 -7.61 6.71 -4.41
C TYR A 76 -7.61 5.18 -4.37
N ILE A 77 -8.80 4.59 -4.35
CA ILE A 77 -8.98 3.15 -4.44
C ILE A 77 -10.06 2.84 -5.46
N THR A 78 -9.90 1.75 -6.20
CA THR A 78 -10.92 1.25 -7.10
C THR A 78 -10.87 -0.27 -7.20
N LEU A 79 -12.01 -0.90 -7.45
CA LEU A 79 -12.15 -2.33 -7.64
C LEU A 79 -11.73 -2.73 -9.05
N THR A 80 -10.99 -3.83 -9.15
CA THR A 80 -10.62 -4.42 -10.44
C THR A 80 -10.78 -5.93 -10.43
N TRP A 81 -11.16 -6.49 -11.58
CA TRP A 81 -11.31 -7.95 -11.72
C TRP A 81 -10.01 -8.65 -12.07
N ASP A 82 -9.03 -7.91 -12.57
CA ASP A 82 -7.70 -8.41 -12.85
C ASP A 82 -6.63 -7.37 -12.52
N ARG A 83 -5.36 -7.73 -12.73
CA ARG A 83 -4.20 -6.85 -12.52
C ARG A 83 -3.33 -6.80 -13.75
N LYS A 84 -3.97 -6.81 -14.92
CA LYS A 84 -3.27 -6.68 -16.21
C LYS A 84 -2.69 -5.28 -16.37
N GLN A 85 -1.84 -5.14 -17.38
CA GLN A 85 -1.16 -3.88 -17.65
C GLN A 85 -2.14 -2.78 -18.08
N ASP A 86 -3.12 -3.14 -18.92
CA ASP A 86 -4.14 -2.19 -19.39
C ASP A 86 -5.00 -1.71 -18.21
N THR A 87 -5.42 -2.63 -17.33
CA THR A 87 -6.14 -2.30 -16.09
C THR A 87 -5.33 -1.36 -15.19
N LEU A 88 -4.01 -1.59 -15.06
CA LEU A 88 -3.14 -0.70 -14.32
C LEU A 88 -3.10 0.71 -14.93
N PHE A 89 -3.06 0.82 -16.26
CA PHE A 89 -3.05 2.11 -16.95
C PHE A 89 -4.37 2.88 -16.75
N GLU A 90 -5.50 2.19 -16.81
CA GLU A 90 -6.81 2.77 -16.53
C GLU A 90 -6.87 3.27 -15.08
N CYS A 91 -6.55 2.44 -14.12
CA CYS A 91 -6.52 2.84 -12.70
C CYS A 91 -5.60 4.03 -12.42
N LEU A 92 -4.45 4.12 -13.10
CA LEU A 92 -3.56 5.27 -12.96
C LEU A 92 -4.16 6.54 -13.55
N LYS A 93 -4.82 6.47 -14.71
CA LYS A 93 -5.52 7.63 -15.32
C LYS A 93 -6.63 8.13 -14.39
N ASP A 94 -7.47 7.22 -13.89
CA ASP A 94 -8.55 7.56 -12.97
C ASP A 94 -8.02 8.17 -11.66
N ALA A 95 -6.90 7.65 -11.14
CA ALA A 95 -6.24 8.22 -9.97
C ALA A 95 -5.71 9.64 -10.23
N PHE A 96 -5.17 9.91 -11.44
CA PHE A 96 -4.69 11.24 -11.82
C PHE A 96 -5.86 12.23 -11.98
N GLU A 97 -6.98 11.79 -12.55
CA GLU A 97 -8.19 12.59 -12.64
C GLU A 97 -8.76 12.90 -11.25
N TYR A 98 -8.86 11.88 -10.40
CA TYR A 98 -9.37 12.02 -9.03
C TYR A 98 -8.53 12.97 -8.17
N THR A 99 -7.20 12.92 -8.32
CA THR A 99 -6.26 13.75 -7.57
C THR A 99 -5.91 15.08 -8.27
N GLU A 100 -6.57 15.37 -9.40
CA GLU A 100 -6.38 16.59 -10.20
C GLU A 100 -4.94 16.83 -10.63
N GLY A 101 -4.17 15.75 -10.85
CA GLY A 101 -2.80 15.89 -11.31
C GLY A 101 -1.96 14.62 -11.29
N VAL A 102 -0.80 14.75 -11.96
CA VAL A 102 0.19 13.67 -12.03
C VAL A 102 1.40 14.03 -11.16
N PRO A 103 1.76 13.23 -10.15
CA PRO A 103 2.96 13.47 -9.35
C PRO A 103 4.23 13.24 -10.18
N LYS A 104 5.33 13.88 -9.81
CA LYS A 104 6.61 13.74 -10.51
C LYS A 104 7.18 12.32 -10.45
N GLU A 105 6.95 11.62 -9.34
CA GLU A 105 7.44 10.28 -9.08
C GLU A 105 6.30 9.38 -8.61
N ILE A 106 6.23 8.16 -9.13
CA ILE A 106 5.30 7.16 -8.62
C ILE A 106 6.09 5.91 -8.21
N TRP A 107 5.87 5.50 -6.97
CA TRP A 107 6.57 4.39 -6.33
C TRP A 107 5.74 3.12 -6.46
N PHE A 108 6.30 2.12 -7.10
CA PHE A 108 5.67 0.81 -7.32
C PHE A 108 6.42 -0.28 -6.55
N ASP A 109 5.69 -1.27 -6.07
CA ASP A 109 6.33 -2.54 -5.74
C ASP A 109 6.83 -3.24 -7.01
N ASN A 110 7.60 -4.33 -6.83
CA ASN A 110 8.15 -5.08 -7.97
C ASN A 110 7.07 -5.94 -8.65
N MET A 111 5.96 -5.33 -9.03
CA MET A 111 4.89 -6.00 -9.77
C MET A 111 5.31 -6.23 -11.23
N ARG A 112 4.95 -7.40 -11.79
CA ARG A 112 5.38 -7.82 -13.13
C ARG A 112 4.87 -6.93 -14.27
N THR A 113 3.77 -6.23 -14.05
CA THR A 113 3.21 -5.26 -15.01
C THR A 113 4.05 -4.00 -15.14
N VAL A 114 4.89 -3.72 -14.15
CA VAL A 114 5.75 -2.53 -14.09
C VAL A 114 7.22 -2.88 -14.30
N VAL A 115 7.69 -3.98 -13.70
CA VAL A 115 9.12 -4.33 -13.62
C VAL A 115 9.37 -5.70 -14.24
N ASP A 116 10.11 -5.74 -15.36
CA ASP A 116 10.58 -6.99 -15.97
C ASP A 116 11.69 -7.62 -15.16
N ARG A 117 12.57 -6.79 -14.60
CA ARG A 117 13.68 -7.25 -13.77
C ARG A 117 13.88 -6.34 -12.56
N PRO A 118 13.64 -6.85 -11.34
CA PRO A 118 13.82 -6.06 -10.12
C PRO A 118 15.29 -5.69 -9.91
N ARG A 119 15.50 -4.58 -9.19
CA ARG A 119 16.84 -4.13 -8.82
C ARG A 119 17.49 -5.15 -7.89
N THR A 120 18.73 -5.49 -8.16
CA THR A 120 19.59 -6.28 -7.28
C THR A 120 20.76 -5.44 -6.78
N GLN A 121 21.62 -6.02 -5.92
CA GLN A 121 22.85 -5.36 -5.47
C GLN A 121 23.78 -4.99 -6.63
N TYR A 122 23.73 -5.74 -7.73
CA TYR A 122 24.64 -5.61 -8.87
C TYR A 122 23.97 -5.12 -10.17
N LYS A 123 22.65 -5.08 -10.25
CA LYS A 123 21.92 -4.72 -11.48
C LYS A 123 20.85 -3.66 -11.21
N LYS A 124 20.74 -2.71 -12.15
CA LYS A 124 19.66 -1.72 -12.14
C LYS A 124 18.30 -2.38 -12.42
N VAL A 125 17.22 -1.73 -12.00
CA VAL A 125 15.86 -2.12 -12.38
C VAL A 125 15.69 -2.02 -13.89
N VAL A 126 14.91 -2.94 -14.46
CA VAL A 126 14.45 -2.87 -15.84
C VAL A 126 12.94 -2.81 -15.79
N PHE A 127 12.39 -1.69 -16.19
CA PHE A 127 10.95 -1.50 -16.34
C PHE A 127 10.44 -2.17 -17.61
N ASN A 128 9.19 -2.59 -17.59
CA ASN A 128 8.50 -3.04 -18.77
C ASN A 128 8.41 -1.89 -19.80
N ASN A 129 8.67 -2.19 -21.06
CA ASN A 129 8.76 -1.16 -22.11
C ASN A 129 7.46 -0.39 -22.31
N LEU A 130 6.30 -1.06 -22.33
CA LEU A 130 5.01 -0.40 -22.49
C LEU A 130 4.69 0.48 -21.27
N PHE A 131 4.98 -0.03 -20.08
CA PHE A 131 4.82 0.76 -18.85
C PHE A 131 5.74 1.99 -18.85
N TYR A 132 6.99 1.82 -19.25
CA TYR A 132 7.93 2.93 -19.31
C TYR A 132 7.50 4.00 -20.31
N GLN A 133 6.98 3.58 -21.49
CA GLN A 133 6.41 4.51 -22.47
C GLN A 133 5.21 5.25 -21.88
N PHE A 134 4.27 4.55 -21.25
CA PHE A 134 3.13 5.17 -20.55
C PHE A 134 3.58 6.19 -19.51
N SER A 135 4.62 5.89 -18.73
CA SER A 135 5.15 6.84 -17.73
C SER A 135 5.70 8.12 -18.37
N LYS A 136 6.29 8.03 -19.55
CA LYS A 136 6.77 9.20 -20.32
C LYS A 136 5.62 10.02 -20.88
N ASP A 137 4.62 9.36 -21.43
CA ASP A 137 3.45 10.02 -22.00
C ASP A 137 2.62 10.73 -20.90
N ALA A 138 2.52 10.12 -19.73
CA ALA A 138 1.88 10.69 -18.55
C ALA A 138 2.77 11.67 -17.74
N ASN A 139 4.06 11.79 -18.11
CA ASN A 139 5.02 12.72 -17.52
C ASN A 139 5.33 12.47 -16.03
N PHE A 140 5.53 11.21 -15.64
CA PHE A 140 6.04 10.86 -14.32
C PHE A 140 7.26 9.92 -14.39
N GLU A 141 8.07 9.90 -13.32
CA GLU A 141 9.19 8.98 -13.18
C GLU A 141 8.76 7.76 -12.34
N PRO A 142 8.82 6.52 -12.91
CA PRO A 142 8.52 5.33 -12.14
C PRO A 142 9.70 4.95 -11.23
N ILE A 143 9.41 4.71 -9.97
CA ILE A 143 10.39 4.30 -8.96
C ILE A 143 10.04 2.89 -8.46
N ALA A 144 10.91 1.92 -8.70
CA ALA A 144 10.74 0.59 -8.12
C ALA A 144 11.22 0.57 -6.67
N CYS A 145 10.36 0.16 -5.74
CA CYS A 145 10.69 0.02 -4.34
C CYS A 145 11.81 -1.01 -4.14
N ARG A 146 12.74 -0.70 -3.24
CA ARG A 146 13.81 -1.65 -2.91
C ARG A 146 13.23 -2.78 -2.06
N PRO A 147 13.54 -4.04 -2.38
CA PRO A 147 13.20 -5.16 -1.51
C PRO A 147 13.73 -4.91 -0.08
N TYR A 148 12.97 -5.32 0.92
CA TYR A 148 13.37 -5.25 2.35
C TYR A 148 13.58 -3.85 2.95
N ARG A 149 12.98 -2.78 2.41
CA ARG A 149 12.92 -1.46 3.07
C ARG A 149 11.49 -1.07 3.43
N PRO A 150 10.97 -1.47 4.61
CA PRO A 150 9.59 -1.18 5.03
C PRO A 150 9.30 0.31 5.21
N GLN A 151 10.32 1.14 5.37
CA GLN A 151 10.17 2.58 5.59
C GLN A 151 9.56 3.35 4.40
N THR A 152 9.63 2.77 3.19
CA THR A 152 9.08 3.38 1.97
C THR A 152 7.65 2.95 1.66
N LYS A 153 7.12 1.93 2.35
CA LYS A 153 5.79 1.34 2.06
C LYS A 153 4.68 1.69 3.07
N GLY A 154 5.00 2.36 4.16
CA GLY A 154 4.10 2.52 5.31
C GLY A 154 2.72 3.10 5.02
N SER A 155 2.60 3.99 4.04
CA SER A 155 1.31 4.66 3.73
C SER A 155 0.35 3.70 3.01
N VAL A 156 0.81 2.99 1.98
CA VAL A 156 -0.02 2.05 1.21
C VAL A 156 -0.31 0.78 1.99
N GLU A 157 0.65 0.26 2.78
CA GLU A 157 0.42 -0.89 3.66
C GLU A 157 -0.67 -0.58 4.70
N SER A 158 -0.69 0.64 5.24
CA SER A 158 -1.73 1.08 6.17
C SER A 158 -3.09 1.17 5.46
N LEU A 159 -3.12 1.69 4.23
CA LEU A 159 -4.32 1.74 3.41
C LEU A 159 -4.84 0.33 3.08
N ALA A 160 -3.97 -0.58 2.66
CA ALA A 160 -4.33 -1.97 2.37
C ALA A 160 -4.98 -2.66 3.58
N LYS A 161 -4.42 -2.48 4.78
CA LYS A 161 -4.99 -2.99 6.02
C LYS A 161 -6.34 -2.36 6.35
N PHE A 162 -6.47 -1.06 6.13
CA PHE A 162 -7.72 -0.35 6.36
C PHE A 162 -8.83 -0.88 5.44
N VAL A 163 -8.55 -1.00 4.13
CA VAL A 163 -9.48 -1.56 3.15
C VAL A 163 -9.90 -2.98 3.54
N GLU A 164 -8.95 -3.84 3.92
CA GLU A 164 -9.23 -5.20 4.39
C GLU A 164 -10.11 -5.24 5.65
N GLN A 165 -9.92 -4.29 6.57
CA GLN A 165 -10.72 -4.19 7.78
C GLN A 165 -12.13 -3.65 7.54
N ARG A 166 -12.29 -2.79 6.54
CA ARG A 166 -13.58 -2.19 6.16
C ARG A 166 -14.39 -3.10 5.24
N LEU A 167 -13.79 -3.67 4.21
CA LEU A 167 -14.47 -4.57 3.28
C LEU A 167 -14.49 -6.01 3.81
N ARG A 168 -15.18 -6.23 4.93
CA ARG A 168 -15.36 -7.57 5.49
C ARG A 168 -16.55 -8.24 4.84
N PRO A 169 -16.46 -9.56 4.52
CA PRO A 169 -17.51 -10.29 3.81
C PRO A 169 -18.89 -10.25 4.45
N TYR A 170 -18.98 -9.96 5.76
CA TYR A 170 -20.23 -10.01 6.52
C TYR A 170 -20.77 -8.64 6.92
N ASP A 171 -20.04 -7.56 6.64
CA ASP A 171 -20.43 -6.21 7.09
C ASP A 171 -21.27 -5.47 6.04
N TYR A 172 -21.35 -5.99 4.80
CA TYR A 172 -22.04 -5.35 3.69
C TYR A 172 -22.99 -6.32 2.98
N GLU A 173 -24.15 -5.82 2.63
CA GLU A 173 -25.11 -6.52 1.79
C GLU A 173 -25.16 -5.82 0.43
N PHE A 174 -24.97 -6.57 -0.64
CA PHE A 174 -25.08 -6.09 -2.02
C PHE A 174 -25.72 -7.17 -2.92
N TYR A 175 -26.26 -6.77 -4.05
CA TYR A 175 -27.02 -7.66 -4.93
C TYR A 175 -26.24 -8.13 -6.15
N ASP A 176 -25.29 -7.33 -6.62
CA ASP A 176 -24.51 -7.65 -7.82
C ASP A 176 -23.14 -6.96 -7.85
N ALA A 177 -22.42 -7.12 -8.98
CA ALA A 177 -21.11 -6.55 -9.18
C ALA A 177 -21.11 -5.02 -9.24
N VAL A 178 -22.21 -4.40 -9.67
CA VAL A 178 -22.31 -2.94 -9.79
C VAL A 178 -22.36 -2.31 -8.41
N GLU A 179 -23.23 -2.83 -7.55
CA GLU A 179 -23.31 -2.37 -6.15
C GLU A 179 -22.01 -2.62 -5.38
N LEU A 180 -21.27 -3.72 -5.69
CA LEU A 180 -19.97 -3.95 -5.09
C LEU A 180 -18.95 -2.90 -5.52
N ILE A 181 -18.97 -2.45 -6.78
CA ILE A 181 -18.11 -1.37 -7.27
C ILE A 181 -18.48 -0.06 -6.57
N GLU A 182 -19.77 0.30 -6.54
CA GLU A 182 -20.28 1.50 -5.86
C GLU A 182 -19.88 1.54 -4.38
N LEU A 183 -19.92 0.40 -3.69
CA LEU A 183 -19.49 0.26 -2.31
C LEU A 183 -18.00 0.60 -2.14
N VAL A 184 -17.14 0.21 -3.09
CA VAL A 184 -15.71 0.55 -3.05
C VAL A 184 -15.48 2.03 -3.37
N ASP A 185 -16.26 2.60 -4.29
CA ASP A 185 -16.19 4.03 -4.63
C ASP A 185 -16.67 4.91 -3.45
N ASP A 186 -17.74 4.52 -2.76
CA ASP A 186 -18.18 5.17 -1.52
C ASP A 186 -17.10 5.12 -0.44
N LEU A 187 -16.44 3.97 -0.27
CA LEU A 187 -15.31 3.85 0.65
C LEU A 187 -14.14 4.76 0.25
N CYS A 188 -13.87 4.93 -1.05
CA CYS A 188 -12.86 5.87 -1.53
C CYS A 188 -13.16 7.31 -1.12
N HIS A 189 -14.41 7.74 -1.25
CA HIS A 189 -14.87 9.05 -0.81
C HIS A 189 -14.78 9.19 0.71
N GLU A 190 -15.24 8.20 1.47
CA GLU A 190 -15.17 8.19 2.93
C GLU A 190 -13.74 8.34 3.45
N LEU A 191 -12.77 7.64 2.84
CA LEU A 191 -11.34 7.69 3.19
C LEU A 191 -10.73 9.09 3.15
N ASN A 192 -11.21 9.95 2.28
CA ASN A 192 -10.67 11.31 2.11
C ASN A 192 -11.44 12.37 2.87
N HIS A 193 -12.68 12.07 3.31
CA HIS A 193 -13.53 13.02 4.03
C HIS A 193 -13.53 12.82 5.54
N LEU A 194 -13.40 11.58 6.02
CA LEU A 194 -13.47 11.26 7.46
C LEU A 194 -12.10 11.20 8.14
N GLU A 195 -11.01 10.95 7.41
CA GLU A 195 -9.66 10.99 7.96
C GLU A 195 -9.01 12.36 7.75
N ILE A 196 -9.34 13.33 8.59
CA ILE A 196 -8.59 14.59 8.67
C ILE A 196 -7.21 14.28 9.27
N SER A 197 -6.18 14.19 8.43
CA SER A 197 -4.80 14.19 8.91
C SER A 197 -4.38 15.63 9.22
N GLN A 198 -3.42 15.82 10.14
CA GLN A 198 -2.87 17.16 10.48
C GLN A 198 -2.37 17.95 9.26
N VAL A 199 -2.11 17.28 8.13
CA VAL A 199 -1.65 17.88 6.86
C VAL A 199 -2.82 18.33 6.00
N THR A 200 -4.01 17.79 6.15
CA THR A 200 -5.21 18.14 5.37
C THR A 200 -5.88 19.44 5.83
N GLU A 201 -5.61 19.91 7.04
CA GLU A 201 -6.09 21.21 7.52
C GLU A 201 -5.40 22.42 6.84
N GLN A 202 -4.33 22.17 6.08
CA GLN A 202 -3.55 23.20 5.38
C GLN A 202 -3.79 23.26 3.85
N ARG A 203 -4.93 22.76 3.39
CA ARG A 203 -5.33 22.87 1.97
C ARG A 203 -5.81 24.26 1.61
#